data_fc9920b3c1740ac2baa3e3ad547692e0
#
_entry.id   fc9920b3c1740ac2baa3e3ad547692e0
#
_cell.length_a   1.000
_cell.length_b   1.000
_cell.length_c   1.000
_cell.angle_alpha   90.00
_cell.angle_beta   90.00
_cell.angle_gamma   90.00
#
_symmetry.space_group_name_H-M   'P 1'
#
loop_
_entity.id
_entity.type
_entity.pdbx_description
1 polymer ?
#
loop_
_entity_poly.entity_id
_entity_poly.type
_entity_poly.pdbx_seq_one_letter_code
_entity_poly.pdbx_strand_id
1 'polypeptide(L)' 'MYKENILVESLWRIYNTGKPIKLTKDDIKTRVSGGKITEDEYEYIVGEKYK' A
#
# COMPACT_ATOMS: atom_id res chain seq x y z
N MET A 1 9.86 -5.93 -6.83
CA MET A 1 9.54 -4.51 -6.70
C MET A 1 8.55 -4.07 -7.74
N TYR A 2 7.71 -3.13 -7.41
CA TYR A 2 6.65 -2.66 -8.30
C TYR A 2 7.05 -1.35 -8.96
N LYS A 3 8.20 -1.38 -9.62
CA LYS A 3 8.77 -0.16 -10.22
C LYS A 3 7.84 0.51 -11.22
N GLU A 4 7.03 -0.28 -11.89
CA GLU A 4 6.16 0.26 -12.94
C GLU A 4 4.84 0.78 -12.39
N ASN A 5 4.61 0.62 -11.10
CA ASN A 5 3.37 1.08 -10.49
C ASN A 5 3.69 2.19 -9.49
N ILE A 6 3.58 3.42 -9.99
CA ILE A 6 3.90 4.61 -9.19
C ILE A 6 3.01 4.69 -7.96
N LEU A 7 1.74 4.33 -8.09
CA LEU A 7 0.81 4.37 -6.95
C LEU A 7 1.28 3.43 -5.83
N VAL A 8 1.65 2.22 -6.17
CA VAL A 8 2.09 1.24 -5.18
C VAL A 8 3.38 1.72 -4.50
N GLU A 9 4.32 2.22 -5.27
CA GLU A 9 5.58 2.73 -4.70
C GLU A 9 5.33 3.92 -3.80
N SER A 10 4.43 4.81 -4.20
CA SER A 10 4.10 5.97 -3.38
C SER A 10 3.45 5.54 -2.06
N LEU A 11 2.51 4.60 -2.13
CA LEU A 11 1.86 4.09 -0.92
C LEU A 11 2.86 3.39 -0.01
N TRP A 12 3.77 2.62 -0.59
CA TRP A 12 4.81 1.94 0.19
C TRP A 12 5.66 2.97 0.95
N ARG A 13 6.07 4.01 0.24
CA ARG A 13 6.90 5.05 0.86
C ARG A 13 6.16 5.74 1.99
N ILE A 14 4.93 6.18 1.72
CA ILE A 14 4.15 6.92 2.71
C ILE A 14 3.86 6.03 3.93
N TYR A 15 3.48 4.79 3.69
CA TYR A 15 3.17 3.88 4.79
C TYR A 15 4.40 3.59 5.64
N ASN A 16 5.53 3.33 5.00
CA ASN A 16 6.74 2.91 5.73
C ASN A 16 7.46 4.07 6.39
N THR A 17 7.36 5.28 5.83
CA THR A 17 8.01 6.45 6.41
C THR A 17 7.08 7.28 7.29
N GLY A 18 5.78 7.16 7.08
CA GLY A 18 4.80 7.97 7.78
C GLY A 18 4.75 9.41 7.32
N LYS A 19 5.27 9.70 6.15
CA LYS A 19 5.32 11.07 5.61
C LYS A 19 4.86 11.08 4.16
N PRO A 20 4.21 12.14 3.72
CA PRO A 20 3.79 13.35 4.44
C PRO A 20 2.65 13.13 5.42
N ILE A 21 1.97 11.99 5.32
CA ILE A 21 0.89 11.63 6.24
C ILE A 21 1.15 10.23 6.76
N LYS A 22 0.49 9.89 7.86
CA LYS A 22 0.62 8.55 8.41
C LYS A 22 -0.55 7.70 7.96
N LEU A 23 -0.27 6.69 7.15
CA LEU A 23 -1.29 5.75 6.69
C LEU A 23 -1.38 4.56 7.64
N THR A 24 -2.58 3.99 7.73
CA THR A 24 -2.79 2.77 8.51
C THR A 24 -3.01 1.60 7.58
N LYS A 25 -2.99 0.39 8.15
CA LYS A 25 -3.31 -0.80 7.37
C LYS A 25 -4.71 -0.70 6.77
N ASP A 26 -5.65 -0.12 7.52
CA ASP A 26 -7.02 0.03 7.02
C ASP A 26 -7.05 0.92 5.79
N ASP A 27 -6.24 1.96 5.76
CA ASP A 27 -6.18 2.83 4.58
C ASP A 27 -5.73 2.03 3.36
N ILE A 28 -4.72 1.17 3.54
CA ILE A 28 -4.23 0.36 2.43
C ILE A 28 -5.28 -0.68 2.03
N LYS A 29 -5.94 -1.30 3.00
CA LYS A 29 -7.01 -2.27 2.72
C LYS A 29 -8.16 -1.63 1.94
N THR A 30 -8.50 -0.40 2.26
CA THR A 30 -9.54 0.33 1.53
C THR A 30 -9.18 0.44 0.05
N ARG A 31 -7.91 0.64 -0.25
CA ARG A 31 -7.46 0.74 -1.64
C ARG A 31 -7.59 -0.59 -2.35
N VAL A 32 -7.34 -1.69 -1.66
CA VAL A 32 -7.54 -3.02 -2.24
C VAL A 32 -9.03 -3.22 -2.53
N SER A 33 -9.89 -2.94 -1.57
CA SER A 33 -11.34 -3.06 -1.73
C SER A 33 -11.85 -2.19 -2.87
N GLY A 34 -11.27 -1.01 -3.04
CA GLY A 34 -11.68 -0.09 -4.08
C GLY A 34 -11.10 -0.42 -5.45
N GLY A 35 -10.29 -1.46 -5.55
CA GLY A 35 -9.71 -1.85 -6.83
C GLY A 35 -8.54 -0.98 -7.26
N LYS A 36 -7.99 -0.20 -6.37
CA LYS A 36 -6.85 0.66 -6.70
C LYS A 36 -5.54 -0.10 -6.71
N ILE A 37 -5.43 -1.09 -5.85
CA ILE A 37 -4.26 -1.97 -5.78
C ILE A 37 -4.75 -3.40 -5.56
N THR A 38 -3.85 -4.36 -5.74
CA THR A 38 -4.17 -5.76 -5.54
C THR A 38 -3.76 -6.21 -4.13
N GLU A 39 -4.19 -7.43 -3.78
CA GLU A 39 -3.79 -8.01 -2.49
C GLU A 39 -2.29 -8.21 -2.43
N ASP A 40 -1.67 -8.62 -3.54
CA ASP A 40 -0.22 -8.76 -3.59
C ASP A 40 0.47 -7.44 -3.33
N GLU A 41 -0.07 -6.37 -3.89
CA GLU A 41 0.48 -5.04 -3.68
C GLU A 41 0.32 -4.59 -2.24
N TYR A 42 -0.80 -4.94 -1.61
CA TYR A 42 -0.98 -4.68 -0.19
C TYR A 42 0.12 -5.36 0.63
N GLU A 43 0.40 -6.62 0.31
CA GLU A 43 1.43 -7.36 1.03
C GLU A 43 2.81 -6.72 0.84
N TYR A 44 3.07 -6.22 -0.35
CA TYR A 44 4.32 -5.51 -0.61
C TYR A 44 4.43 -4.24 0.25
N ILE A 45 3.35 -3.48 0.32
CA ILE A 45 3.35 -2.19 1.03
C ILE A 45 3.42 -2.40 2.53
N VAL A 46 2.58 -3.26 3.06
CA VAL A 46 2.42 -3.43 4.51
C VAL A 46 3.39 -4.46 5.08
N GLY A 47 3.77 -5.45 4.28
CA GLY A 47 4.65 -6.53 4.72
C GLY A 47 3.90 -7.65 5.43
N GLU A 48 2.58 -7.67 5.33
CA GLU A 48 1.73 -8.69 5.93
C GLU A 48 0.68 -9.11 4.93
N LYS A 49 0.21 -10.34 5.05
CA LYS A 49 -0.85 -10.81 4.18
C LYS A 49 -2.10 -9.99 4.34
N TYR A 50 -2.84 -9.84 3.24
CA TYR A 50 -4.04 -9.03 3.22
C TYR A 50 -5.08 -9.49 4.24
N LYS A 51 -5.20 -10.81 4.43
CA LYS A 51 -6.14 -11.34 5.42
C LYS A 51 -5.48 -11.59 6.76
#